data_d740d0ec4d193e6d8e1f1301abc905bd
#
_entry.id   d740d0ec4d193e6d8e1f1301abc905bd
#
_cell.length_a   1.000
_cell.length_b   1.000
_cell.length_c   1.000
_cell.angle_alpha   90.00
_cell.angle_beta   90.00
_cell.angle_gamma   90.00
#
_symmetry.space_group_name_H-M   'P 1'
#
loop_
_entity.id
_entity.type
_entity.pdbx_description
1 polymer ?
#
loop_
_entity_poly.entity_id
_entity_poly.type
_entity_poly.pdbx_seq_one_letter_code
_entity_poly.pdbx_strand_id
1 'polypeptide(L)'
;RDRSPSRGLGDVYKRQNVASALRKLGADVEVIMTRNATQFITPITFETLTGHKCMVDTFDRDFKFEVTHISLAKKADVILVAPATANVIAKMAHGIADDMLTTVVLAAKCPKLVSPAMNTGMLENPITQDNIATLEKYGFTVIPSESGVLACKDVGSGRLPKEDVLLDYIFRAIAKPKDLAGLRIAVTAGPTQEPLDPVRYLTNHSTGKM
;
A
#
# COMPACT_ATOMS: atom_id res chain seq x y z
N ARG A 1 28.78 5.96 -18.76
CA ARG A 1 27.32 6.18 -19.01
C ARG A 1 26.58 5.41 -17.94
N ASP A 2 26.20 6.10 -16.91
CA ASP A 2 25.44 5.60 -15.77
C ASP A 2 24.03 5.26 -16.27
N ARG A 3 23.73 3.98 -16.44
CA ARG A 3 22.37 3.51 -16.68
C ARG A 3 21.66 3.44 -15.33
N SER A 4 21.19 4.59 -14.88
CA SER A 4 20.21 4.65 -13.81
C SER A 4 19.01 3.75 -14.18
N PRO A 5 18.64 2.74 -13.38
CA PRO A 5 17.49 1.90 -13.68
C PRO A 5 16.26 2.80 -13.79
N SER A 6 15.40 2.51 -14.75
CA SER A 6 14.19 3.29 -15.00
C SER A 6 13.40 3.44 -13.70
N ARG A 7 13.03 4.68 -13.35
CA ARG A 7 12.46 5.02 -12.04
C ARG A 7 11.11 4.35 -11.73
N GLY A 8 10.45 3.77 -12.73
CA GLY A 8 9.29 2.88 -12.55
C GLY A 8 9.63 1.54 -11.87
N LEU A 9 10.89 1.08 -11.95
CA LEU A 9 11.37 -0.10 -11.25
C LEU A 9 11.47 0.12 -9.72
N GLY A 10 11.67 1.34 -9.24
CA GLY A 10 11.74 1.63 -7.81
C GLY A 10 10.48 1.24 -7.03
N ASP A 11 9.30 1.43 -7.62
CA ASP A 11 8.03 1.06 -7.01
C ASP A 11 7.78 -0.47 -7.11
N VAL A 12 8.41 -1.14 -8.07
CA VAL A 12 8.41 -2.61 -8.18
C VAL A 12 9.17 -3.24 -7.01
N TYR A 13 10.37 -2.75 -6.70
CA TYR A 13 11.17 -3.24 -5.57
C TYR A 13 10.48 -3.00 -4.22
N LYS A 14 9.82 -1.86 -4.03
CA LYS A 14 9.08 -1.58 -2.80
C LYS A 14 7.98 -2.61 -2.53
N ARG A 15 7.26 -3.04 -3.55
CA ARG A 15 6.20 -4.08 -3.42
C ARG A 15 6.77 -5.44 -3.07
N GLN A 16 7.88 -5.82 -3.68
CA GLN A 16 8.59 -7.06 -3.35
C GLN A 16 9.05 -7.04 -1.90
N ASN A 17 9.59 -5.92 -1.44
CA ASN A 17 10.05 -5.75 -0.07
C ASN A 17 8.91 -5.88 0.94
N VAL A 18 7.75 -5.26 0.69
CA VAL A 18 6.56 -5.39 1.57
C VAL A 18 6.13 -6.85 1.67
N ALA A 19 6.00 -7.57 0.54
CA ALA A 19 5.63 -8.99 0.54
C ALA A 19 6.68 -9.84 1.28
N SER A 20 7.98 -9.58 1.05
CA SER A 20 9.07 -10.27 1.73
C SER A 20 9.09 -9.98 3.24
N ALA A 21 8.88 -8.73 3.65
CA ALA A 21 8.84 -8.34 5.06
C ALA A 21 7.68 -9.00 5.80
N LEU A 22 6.49 -9.00 5.21
CA LEU A 22 5.32 -9.68 5.78
C LEU A 22 5.56 -11.19 5.95
N ARG A 23 6.15 -11.85 4.94
CA ARG A 23 6.51 -13.28 5.04
C ARG A 23 7.52 -13.55 6.15
N LYS A 24 8.54 -12.71 6.31
CA LYS A 24 9.52 -12.81 7.40
C LYS A 24 8.89 -12.67 8.78
N LEU A 25 7.80 -11.91 8.89
CA LEU A 25 7.02 -11.74 10.10
C LEU A 25 5.99 -12.87 10.32
N GLY A 26 5.97 -13.88 9.46
CA GLY A 26 5.10 -15.04 9.58
C GLY A 26 3.71 -14.87 8.96
N ALA A 27 3.46 -13.79 8.23
CA ALA A 27 2.19 -13.60 7.54
C ALA A 27 2.04 -14.58 6.37
N ASP A 28 0.83 -15.05 6.13
CA ASP A 28 0.45 -15.76 4.91
C ASP A 28 0.06 -14.73 3.83
N VAL A 29 0.89 -14.61 2.79
CA VAL A 29 0.77 -13.55 1.78
C VAL A 29 0.35 -14.14 0.44
N GLU A 30 -0.84 -13.76 0.00
CA GLU A 30 -1.36 -14.04 -1.33
C GLU A 30 -1.22 -12.81 -2.23
N VAL A 31 -0.80 -12.99 -3.48
CA VAL A 31 -0.59 -11.88 -4.41
C VAL A 31 -1.51 -11.99 -5.61
N ILE A 32 -2.20 -10.89 -5.91
CA ILE A 32 -3.03 -10.73 -7.09
C ILE A 32 -2.42 -9.65 -7.96
N MET A 33 -2.24 -9.91 -9.23
CA MET A 33 -1.73 -8.94 -10.20
C MET A 33 -2.77 -8.69 -11.29
N THR A 34 -2.91 -7.43 -11.68
CA THR A 34 -3.65 -7.12 -12.92
C THR A 34 -2.81 -7.53 -14.14
N ARG A 35 -3.43 -7.81 -15.29
CA ARG A 35 -2.71 -8.08 -16.55
C ARG A 35 -1.71 -6.98 -16.90
N ASN A 36 -2.05 -5.71 -16.63
CA ASN A 36 -1.12 -4.61 -16.88
C ASN A 36 0.08 -4.65 -15.92
N ALA A 37 -0.10 -5.10 -14.67
CA ALA A 37 1.00 -5.22 -13.72
C ALA A 37 2.04 -6.27 -14.18
N THR A 38 1.64 -7.32 -14.88
CA THR A 38 2.56 -8.35 -15.40
C THR A 38 3.51 -7.84 -16.48
N GLN A 39 3.23 -6.68 -17.08
CA GLN A 39 4.13 -6.01 -18.02
C GLN A 39 5.33 -5.34 -17.35
N PHE A 40 5.25 -5.09 -16.04
CA PHE A 40 6.32 -4.45 -15.27
C PHE A 40 7.13 -5.46 -14.42
N ILE A 41 6.48 -6.53 -13.99
CA ILE A 41 7.10 -7.58 -13.17
C ILE A 41 6.39 -8.90 -13.44
N THR A 42 7.16 -9.98 -13.50
CA THR A 42 6.59 -11.31 -13.75
C THR A 42 5.97 -11.91 -12.48
N PRO A 43 4.88 -12.67 -12.57
CA PRO A 43 4.25 -13.37 -11.45
C PRO A 43 5.21 -14.23 -10.64
N ILE A 44 6.13 -14.92 -11.32
CA ILE A 44 7.15 -15.79 -10.70
C ILE A 44 7.95 -15.12 -9.58
N THR A 45 8.16 -13.80 -9.69
CA THR A 45 8.88 -13.04 -8.67
C THR A 45 8.13 -13.07 -7.33
N PHE A 46 6.82 -12.89 -7.35
CA PHE A 46 6.01 -12.96 -6.14
C PHE A 46 5.79 -14.40 -5.67
N GLU A 47 5.63 -15.33 -6.60
CA GLU A 47 5.52 -16.76 -6.29
C GLU A 47 6.73 -17.28 -5.52
N THR A 48 7.93 -16.88 -5.93
CA THR A 48 9.19 -17.21 -5.24
C THR A 48 9.25 -16.60 -3.82
N LEU A 49 8.72 -15.39 -3.64
CA LEU A 49 8.75 -14.70 -2.35
C LEU A 49 7.70 -15.22 -1.38
N THR A 50 6.51 -15.56 -1.88
CA THR A 50 5.37 -15.92 -1.03
C THR A 50 5.20 -17.43 -0.86
N GLY A 51 5.68 -18.22 -1.81
CA GLY A 51 5.44 -19.66 -1.88
C GLY A 51 4.04 -20.01 -2.39
N HIS A 52 3.28 -19.01 -2.87
CA HIS A 52 1.94 -19.17 -3.42
C HIS A 52 1.91 -18.76 -4.89
N LYS A 53 1.02 -19.38 -5.67
CA LYS A 53 0.77 -18.98 -7.06
C LYS A 53 0.22 -17.55 -7.10
N CYS A 54 0.80 -16.71 -7.94
CA CYS A 54 0.32 -15.34 -8.16
C CYS A 54 -0.91 -15.35 -9.06
N MET A 55 -2.02 -14.82 -8.58
CA MET A 55 -3.29 -14.78 -9.31
C MET A 55 -3.33 -13.63 -10.31
N VAL A 56 -3.62 -13.92 -11.56
CA VAL A 56 -3.73 -12.91 -12.64
C VAL A 56 -5.12 -12.96 -13.28
N ASP A 57 -5.56 -14.12 -13.67
CA ASP A 57 -6.81 -14.33 -14.38
C ASP A 57 -7.91 -14.93 -13.49
N THR A 58 -9.13 -14.44 -13.65
CA THR A 58 -10.30 -14.92 -12.90
C THR A 58 -10.70 -16.35 -13.34
N PHE A 59 -10.39 -16.73 -14.57
CA PHE A 59 -10.80 -18.00 -15.18
C PHE A 59 -9.61 -18.91 -15.50
N ASP A 60 -8.58 -18.90 -14.67
CA ASP A 60 -7.46 -19.83 -14.80
C ASP A 60 -7.95 -21.26 -14.55
N ARG A 61 -7.79 -22.15 -15.54
CA ARG A 61 -8.30 -23.53 -15.51
C ARG A 61 -7.46 -24.49 -14.67
N ASP A 62 -6.27 -24.09 -14.26
CA ASP A 62 -5.36 -24.92 -13.45
C ASP A 62 -5.71 -24.94 -11.95
N PHE A 63 -6.84 -24.33 -11.58
CA PHE A 63 -7.34 -24.32 -10.21
C PHE A 63 -8.38 -25.40 -9.93
N LYS A 64 -8.27 -26.00 -8.74
CA LYS A 64 -9.32 -26.84 -8.16
C LYS A 64 -10.64 -26.09 -8.10
N PHE A 65 -11.76 -26.77 -8.24
CA PHE A 65 -13.15 -26.32 -8.39
C PHE A 65 -13.69 -25.34 -7.32
N GLU A 66 -12.86 -24.75 -6.46
CA GLU A 66 -13.27 -23.68 -5.56
C GLU A 66 -13.23 -22.32 -6.28
N VAL A 67 -14.26 -21.53 -6.04
CA VAL A 67 -14.34 -20.16 -6.58
C VAL A 67 -13.25 -19.31 -5.94
N THR A 68 -12.08 -19.31 -6.55
CA THR A 68 -10.81 -18.80 -5.99
C THR A 68 -10.92 -17.37 -5.44
N HIS A 69 -11.60 -16.47 -6.13
CA HIS A 69 -11.79 -15.08 -5.67
C HIS A 69 -12.64 -15.02 -4.39
N ILE A 70 -13.62 -15.91 -4.21
CA ILE A 70 -14.43 -15.95 -2.97
C ILE A 70 -13.61 -16.53 -1.82
N SER A 71 -12.82 -17.57 -2.08
CA SER A 71 -11.93 -18.16 -1.07
C SER A 71 -10.91 -17.14 -0.58
N LEU A 72 -10.22 -16.42 -1.47
CA LEU A 72 -9.30 -15.36 -1.13
C LEU A 72 -9.96 -14.22 -0.35
N ALA A 73 -11.14 -13.76 -0.80
CA ALA A 73 -11.87 -12.68 -0.14
C ALA A 73 -12.30 -13.05 1.30
N LYS A 74 -12.61 -14.34 1.55
CA LYS A 74 -12.96 -14.83 2.90
C LYS A 74 -11.73 -15.06 3.78
N LYS A 75 -10.61 -15.49 3.22
CA LYS A 75 -9.36 -15.80 3.91
C LYS A 75 -8.63 -14.53 4.36
N ALA A 76 -8.78 -13.44 3.63
CA ALA A 76 -8.02 -12.22 3.86
C ALA A 76 -8.40 -11.54 5.18
N ASP A 77 -7.41 -11.25 6.05
CA ASP A 77 -7.51 -10.39 7.22
C ASP A 77 -7.37 -8.91 6.85
N VAL A 78 -6.64 -8.60 5.78
CA VAL A 78 -6.45 -7.26 5.21
C VAL A 78 -6.10 -7.35 3.74
N ILE A 79 -6.55 -6.40 2.94
CA ILE A 79 -6.16 -6.25 1.55
C ILE A 79 -5.40 -4.93 1.37
N LEU A 80 -4.22 -4.99 0.78
CA LEU A 80 -3.46 -3.81 0.35
C LEU A 80 -3.39 -3.76 -1.17
N VAL A 81 -3.93 -2.70 -1.76
CA VAL A 81 -3.77 -2.39 -3.19
C VAL A 81 -2.66 -1.37 -3.37
N ALA A 82 -1.47 -1.82 -3.76
CA ALA A 82 -0.27 -0.98 -3.87
C ALA A 82 0.64 -1.41 -5.03
N PRO A 83 0.94 -0.52 -5.97
CA PRO A 83 0.32 0.78 -6.16
C PRO A 83 -1.08 0.66 -6.75
N ALA A 84 -1.96 1.59 -6.37
CA ALA A 84 -3.25 1.76 -6.99
C ALA A 84 -3.16 2.85 -8.08
N THR A 85 -3.39 2.47 -9.33
CA THR A 85 -3.48 3.43 -10.45
C THR A 85 -4.85 4.09 -10.47
N ALA A 86 -4.97 5.23 -11.15
CA ALA A 86 -6.27 5.91 -11.32
C ALA A 86 -7.35 4.97 -11.88
N ASN A 87 -6.99 4.08 -12.82
CA ASN A 87 -7.90 3.08 -13.38
C ASN A 87 -8.43 2.11 -12.32
N VAL A 88 -7.55 1.57 -11.49
CA VAL A 88 -7.94 0.62 -10.42
C VAL A 88 -8.79 1.32 -9.37
N ILE A 89 -8.42 2.55 -8.97
CA ILE A 89 -9.18 3.38 -8.04
C ILE A 89 -10.59 3.63 -8.58
N ALA A 90 -10.71 4.06 -9.85
CA ALA A 90 -12.01 4.29 -10.48
C ALA A 90 -12.87 3.01 -10.52
N LYS A 91 -12.31 1.86 -10.91
CA LYS A 91 -13.02 0.59 -10.91
C LYS A 91 -13.55 0.22 -9.52
N MET A 92 -12.70 0.30 -8.50
CA MET A 92 -13.11 0.00 -7.12
C MET A 92 -14.18 0.98 -6.60
N ALA A 93 -14.06 2.27 -6.91
CA ALA A 93 -15.03 3.29 -6.49
C ALA A 93 -16.42 3.09 -7.10
N HIS A 94 -16.47 2.55 -8.31
CA HIS A 94 -17.73 2.31 -9.04
C HIS A 94 -18.18 0.84 -9.02
N GLY A 95 -17.51 -0.06 -8.28
CA GLY A 95 -17.88 -1.47 -8.17
C GLY A 95 -17.68 -2.27 -9.45
N ILE A 96 -16.78 -1.85 -10.33
CA ILE A 96 -16.45 -2.58 -11.56
C ILE A 96 -15.51 -3.73 -11.19
N ALA A 97 -15.96 -4.96 -11.41
CA ALA A 97 -15.25 -6.20 -11.06
C ALA A 97 -14.99 -7.04 -12.33
N ASP A 98 -14.20 -6.50 -13.24
CA ASP A 98 -13.89 -7.10 -14.56
C ASP A 98 -12.54 -7.84 -14.59
N ASP A 99 -11.82 -7.86 -13.47
CA ASP A 99 -10.57 -8.59 -13.29
C ASP A 99 -10.50 -9.25 -11.90
N MET A 100 -9.51 -10.12 -11.70
CA MET A 100 -9.33 -10.87 -10.44
C MET A 100 -9.18 -9.96 -9.23
N LEU A 101 -8.40 -8.88 -9.34
CA LEU A 101 -8.16 -7.94 -8.23
C LEU A 101 -9.46 -7.27 -7.79
N THR A 102 -10.15 -6.64 -8.73
CA THR A 102 -11.37 -5.87 -8.44
C THR A 102 -12.51 -6.78 -7.97
N THR A 103 -12.58 -8.02 -8.46
CA THR A 103 -13.55 -9.02 -8.00
C THR A 103 -13.29 -9.41 -6.54
N VAL A 104 -12.03 -9.70 -6.17
CA VAL A 104 -11.68 -10.04 -4.78
C VAL A 104 -11.92 -8.88 -3.84
N VAL A 105 -11.51 -7.66 -4.23
CA VAL A 105 -11.72 -6.45 -3.42
C VAL A 105 -13.21 -6.18 -3.18
N LEU A 106 -14.06 -6.38 -4.18
CA LEU A 106 -15.50 -6.19 -4.07
C LEU A 106 -16.14 -7.24 -3.15
N ALA A 107 -15.69 -8.49 -3.21
CA ALA A 107 -16.20 -9.60 -2.40
C ALA A 107 -15.72 -9.61 -0.95
N ALA A 108 -14.57 -8.98 -0.66
CA ALA A 108 -13.95 -9.03 0.66
C ALA A 108 -14.64 -8.15 1.69
N LYS A 109 -14.70 -8.64 2.94
CA LYS A 109 -15.26 -7.92 4.11
C LYS A 109 -14.18 -7.36 5.06
N CYS A 110 -12.92 -7.76 4.87
CA CYS A 110 -11.80 -7.28 5.68
C CYS A 110 -11.46 -5.80 5.38
N PRO A 111 -10.66 -5.15 6.24
CA PRO A 111 -10.11 -3.82 5.97
C PRO A 111 -9.39 -3.76 4.62
N LYS A 112 -9.62 -2.70 3.88
CA LYS A 112 -9.04 -2.46 2.55
C LYS A 112 -8.19 -1.19 2.58
N LEU A 113 -6.92 -1.36 2.26
CA LEU A 113 -5.93 -0.28 2.18
C LEU A 113 -5.62 -0.02 0.71
N VAL A 114 -5.60 1.25 0.34
CA VAL A 114 -5.32 1.67 -1.04
C VAL A 114 -4.19 2.69 -1.02
N SER A 115 -3.12 2.43 -1.74
CA SER A 115 -1.98 3.34 -1.86
C SER A 115 -1.87 3.85 -3.29
N PRO A 116 -2.41 5.06 -3.57
CA PRO A 116 -2.34 5.67 -4.89
C PRO A 116 -0.89 5.92 -5.31
N ALA A 117 -0.56 5.56 -6.56
CA ALA A 117 0.69 5.96 -7.19
C ALA A 117 0.51 6.17 -8.69
N MET A 118 0.72 7.42 -9.11
CA MET A 118 0.52 7.85 -10.49
C MET A 118 1.21 9.19 -10.73
N ASN A 119 1.17 9.68 -11.97
CA ASN A 119 1.61 11.05 -12.28
C ASN A 119 0.81 12.08 -11.47
N THR A 120 1.46 13.18 -11.07
CA THR A 120 0.86 14.25 -10.26
C THR A 120 -0.42 14.80 -10.88
N GLY A 121 -0.42 15.10 -12.19
CA GLY A 121 -1.60 15.60 -12.87
C GLY A 121 -2.77 14.60 -12.91
N MET A 122 -2.47 13.28 -12.92
CA MET A 122 -3.50 12.25 -12.78
C MET A 122 -4.04 12.18 -11.35
N LEU A 123 -3.16 12.33 -10.36
CA LEU A 123 -3.56 12.29 -8.94
C LEU A 123 -4.40 13.52 -8.57
N GLU A 124 -3.99 14.70 -9.02
CA GLU A 124 -4.68 15.97 -8.75
C GLU A 124 -5.94 16.18 -9.59
N ASN A 125 -6.18 15.31 -10.58
CA ASN A 125 -7.38 15.41 -11.40
C ASN A 125 -8.63 15.27 -10.52
N PRO A 126 -9.61 16.19 -10.63
CA PRO A 126 -10.84 16.17 -9.82
C PRO A 126 -11.55 14.80 -9.84
N ILE A 127 -11.64 14.15 -11.00
CA ILE A 127 -12.26 12.83 -11.12
C ILE A 127 -11.52 11.78 -10.26
N THR A 128 -10.19 11.83 -10.23
CA THR A 128 -9.40 10.92 -9.40
C THR A 128 -9.60 11.21 -7.93
N GLN A 129 -9.65 12.48 -7.53
CA GLN A 129 -9.91 12.89 -6.14
C GLN A 129 -11.32 12.51 -5.69
N ASP A 130 -12.32 12.66 -6.54
CA ASP A 130 -13.71 12.23 -6.25
C ASP A 130 -13.78 10.71 -6.07
N ASN A 131 -13.08 9.94 -6.90
CA ASN A 131 -13.00 8.49 -6.77
C ASN A 131 -12.29 8.07 -5.46
N ILE A 132 -11.23 8.77 -5.06
CA ILE A 132 -10.54 8.54 -3.79
C ILE A 132 -11.48 8.83 -2.62
N ALA A 133 -12.16 9.98 -2.62
CA ALA A 133 -13.13 10.33 -1.60
C ALA A 133 -14.30 9.33 -1.53
N THR A 134 -14.71 8.79 -2.68
CA THR A 134 -15.73 7.75 -2.76
C THR A 134 -15.26 6.45 -2.10
N LEU A 135 -14.01 6.04 -2.30
CA LEU A 135 -13.45 4.88 -1.62
C LEU A 135 -13.40 5.10 -0.10
N GLU A 136 -12.98 6.27 0.37
CA GLU A 136 -12.95 6.60 1.80
C GLU A 136 -14.36 6.56 2.42
N LYS A 137 -15.35 7.10 1.72
CA LYS A 137 -16.76 7.02 2.11
C LYS A 137 -17.25 5.59 2.28
N TYR A 138 -16.76 4.65 1.47
CA TYR A 138 -17.07 3.22 1.56
C TYR A 138 -16.17 2.43 2.50
N GLY A 139 -15.38 3.12 3.34
CA GLY A 139 -14.59 2.52 4.39
C GLY A 139 -13.23 1.97 3.96
N PHE A 140 -12.74 2.35 2.79
CA PHE A 140 -11.35 2.09 2.43
C PHE A 140 -10.43 3.07 3.17
N THR A 141 -9.28 2.60 3.59
CA THR A 141 -8.22 3.47 4.11
C THR A 141 -7.27 3.84 2.98
N VAL A 142 -7.24 5.12 2.62
CA VAL A 142 -6.31 5.61 1.61
C VAL A 142 -5.00 6.01 2.26
N ILE A 143 -3.91 5.41 1.81
CA ILE A 143 -2.56 5.72 2.27
C ILE A 143 -2.02 6.85 1.40
N PRO A 144 -1.68 8.02 1.98
CA PRO A 144 -1.20 9.16 1.20
C PRO A 144 0.05 8.82 0.40
N SER A 145 0.10 9.29 -0.85
CA SER A 145 1.31 9.18 -1.66
C SER A 145 2.41 10.14 -1.17
N GLU A 146 3.66 9.72 -1.33
CA GLU A 146 4.81 10.59 -1.03
C GLU A 146 5.04 11.61 -2.15
N SER A 147 5.59 12.78 -1.76
CA SER A 147 6.12 13.76 -2.70
C SER A 147 7.56 13.42 -3.05
N GLY A 148 7.93 13.61 -4.31
CA GLY A 148 9.28 13.35 -4.77
C GLY A 148 9.41 13.35 -6.29
N VAL A 149 10.58 12.93 -6.79
CA VAL A 149 10.81 12.82 -8.23
C VAL A 149 10.06 11.60 -8.77
N LEU A 150 9.11 11.82 -9.66
CA LEU A 150 8.30 10.81 -10.34
C LEU A 150 9.05 10.14 -11.51
N ALA A 151 8.48 9.09 -12.07
CA ALA A 151 9.04 8.39 -13.23
C ALA A 151 9.17 9.28 -14.47
N CYS A 152 8.30 10.28 -14.62
CA CYS A 152 8.34 11.30 -15.68
C CYS A 152 9.37 12.41 -15.43
N LYS A 153 10.18 12.35 -14.37
CA LYS A 153 11.16 13.36 -13.91
C LYS A 153 10.55 14.61 -13.27
N ASP A 154 9.24 14.74 -13.22
CA ASP A 154 8.58 15.81 -12.49
C ASP A 154 8.75 15.63 -10.98
N VAL A 155 8.76 16.72 -10.23
CA VAL A 155 8.73 16.70 -8.77
C VAL A 155 7.31 17.02 -8.32
N GLY A 156 6.70 16.06 -7.62
CA GLY A 156 5.32 16.24 -7.16
C GLY A 156 4.84 15.07 -6.31
N SER A 157 3.58 15.12 -5.93
CA SER A 157 2.87 14.02 -5.25
C SER A 157 2.55 12.89 -6.22
N GLY A 158 2.42 11.65 -5.72
CA GLY A 158 2.02 10.50 -6.53
C GLY A 158 3.01 9.35 -6.52
N ARG A 159 4.03 9.41 -5.67
CA ARG A 159 4.97 8.30 -5.46
C ARG A 159 4.45 7.34 -4.39
N LEU A 160 4.67 6.03 -4.61
CA LEU A 160 4.38 5.02 -3.60
C LEU A 160 5.18 5.30 -2.31
N PRO A 161 4.55 5.28 -1.12
CA PRO A 161 5.22 5.45 0.16
C PRO A 161 6.33 4.43 0.38
N LYS A 162 7.17 4.69 1.37
CA LYS A 162 8.18 3.74 1.81
C LYS A 162 7.55 2.47 2.38
N GLU A 163 8.34 1.41 2.40
CA GLU A 163 7.92 0.08 2.88
C GLU A 163 7.42 0.13 4.33
N ASP A 164 8.16 0.81 5.22
CA ASP A 164 7.81 0.98 6.63
C ASP A 164 6.42 1.62 6.82
N VAL A 165 6.11 2.65 6.05
CA VAL A 165 4.78 3.30 6.08
C VAL A 165 3.68 2.32 5.67
N LEU A 166 3.88 1.55 4.61
CA LEU A 166 2.89 0.56 4.16
C LEU A 166 2.66 -0.53 5.21
N LEU A 167 3.74 -1.00 5.85
CA LEU A 167 3.67 -1.99 6.93
C LEU A 167 2.93 -1.44 8.15
N ASP A 168 3.18 -0.20 8.56
CA ASP A 168 2.49 0.45 9.68
C ASP A 168 0.97 0.52 9.45
N TYR A 169 0.53 0.86 8.23
CA TYR A 169 -0.89 0.85 7.88
C TYR A 169 -1.50 -0.55 7.94
N ILE A 170 -0.78 -1.59 7.47
CA ILE A 170 -1.22 -2.98 7.57
C ILE A 170 -1.36 -3.37 9.04
N PHE A 171 -0.33 -3.16 9.86
CA PHE A 171 -0.37 -3.51 11.29
C PHE A 171 -1.49 -2.78 12.02
N ARG A 172 -1.68 -1.49 11.74
CA ARG A 172 -2.80 -0.73 12.29
C ARG A 172 -4.17 -1.31 11.89
N ALA A 173 -4.30 -1.82 10.66
CA ALA A 173 -5.56 -2.40 10.18
C ALA A 173 -5.89 -3.72 10.86
N ILE A 174 -4.89 -4.60 11.08
CA ILE A 174 -5.06 -5.93 11.68
C ILE A 174 -4.96 -5.94 13.19
N ALA A 175 -4.39 -4.91 13.83
CA ALA A 175 -4.21 -4.84 15.27
C ALA A 175 -5.57 -4.93 15.99
N LYS A 176 -5.71 -5.90 16.86
CA LYS A 176 -6.89 -6.15 17.71
C LYS A 176 -6.41 -6.66 19.08
N PRO A 177 -7.10 -6.34 20.18
CA PRO A 177 -8.18 -5.36 20.27
C PRO A 177 -7.70 -3.91 20.15
N LYS A 178 -8.61 -2.98 19.87
CA LYS A 178 -8.37 -1.52 19.95
C LYS A 178 -8.65 -1.05 21.40
N ASP A 179 -7.89 -1.56 22.36
CA ASP A 179 -8.09 -1.37 23.80
C ASP A 179 -7.81 0.07 24.28
N LEU A 180 -7.07 0.85 23.49
CA LEU A 180 -6.81 2.27 23.75
C LEU A 180 -7.81 3.20 23.05
N ALA A 181 -8.84 2.66 22.40
CA ALA A 181 -9.86 3.46 21.74
C ALA A 181 -10.59 4.36 22.76
N GLY A 182 -10.70 5.65 22.46
CA GLY A 182 -11.34 6.65 23.33
C GLY A 182 -10.41 7.24 24.40
N LEU A 183 -9.22 6.71 24.62
CA LEU A 183 -8.22 7.30 25.50
C LEU A 183 -7.46 8.44 24.80
N ARG A 184 -7.20 9.50 25.55
CA ARG A 184 -6.29 10.57 25.12
C ARG A 184 -4.91 10.26 25.67
N ILE A 185 -3.95 9.99 24.77
CA ILE A 185 -2.58 9.65 25.12
C ILE A 185 -1.69 10.80 24.72
N ALA A 186 -0.94 11.36 25.67
CA ALA A 186 0.11 12.32 25.42
C ALA A 186 1.44 11.56 25.32
N VAL A 187 2.12 11.74 24.19
CA VAL A 187 3.45 11.17 23.98
C VAL A 187 4.41 12.33 23.79
N THR A 188 5.44 12.37 24.64
CA THR A 188 6.53 13.32 24.48
C THR A 188 7.69 12.66 23.77
N ALA A 189 8.24 13.33 22.77
CA ALA A 189 9.36 12.81 22.00
C ALA A 189 10.37 13.93 21.73
N GLY A 190 11.66 13.59 21.77
CA GLY A 190 12.75 14.53 21.56
C GLY A 190 13.43 15.00 22.86
N PRO A 191 14.56 15.74 22.71
CA PRO A 191 15.31 16.23 23.83
C PRO A 191 14.62 17.41 24.52
N THR A 192 14.77 17.49 25.84
CA THR A 192 14.51 18.72 26.58
C THR A 192 15.64 19.69 26.38
N GLN A 193 15.35 20.99 26.35
CA GLN A 193 16.33 22.07 26.24
C GLN A 193 16.19 23.00 27.44
N GLU A 194 17.30 23.24 28.13
CA GLU A 194 17.39 24.26 29.19
C GLU A 194 18.21 25.45 28.71
N PRO A 195 17.65 26.65 28.60
CA PRO A 195 18.39 27.83 28.18
C PRO A 195 19.43 28.23 29.23
N LEU A 196 20.69 28.38 28.81
CA LEU A 196 21.75 28.94 29.62
C LEU A 196 21.79 30.45 29.49
N ASP A 197 21.57 30.96 28.29
CA ASP A 197 21.49 32.37 27.91
C ASP A 197 20.63 32.48 26.62
N PRO A 198 20.43 33.69 26.07
CA PRO A 198 19.61 33.87 24.86
C PRO A 198 20.09 33.09 23.62
N VAL A 199 21.32 32.57 23.63
CA VAL A 199 21.95 31.91 22.48
C VAL A 199 22.26 30.43 22.75
N ARG A 200 22.62 30.10 23.99
CA ARG A 200 23.10 28.76 24.36
C ARG A 200 22.09 27.98 25.21
N TYR A 201 22.04 26.68 25.04
CA TYR A 201 21.17 25.79 25.81
C TYR A 201 21.87 24.43 26.07
N LEU A 202 21.48 23.78 27.17
CA LEU A 202 21.82 22.41 27.49
C LEU A 202 20.74 21.47 26.90
N THR A 203 21.18 20.42 26.24
CA THR A 203 20.27 19.41 25.70
C THR A 203 20.94 18.05 25.64
N ASN A 204 20.15 16.99 25.68
CA ASN A 204 20.60 15.63 25.42
C ASN A 204 20.51 15.29 23.94
N HIS A 205 21.44 14.46 23.44
CA HIS A 205 21.33 13.90 22.11
C HIS A 205 20.17 12.89 22.07
N SER A 206 19.03 13.28 21.51
CA SER A 206 17.90 12.42 21.27
C SER A 206 17.32 12.72 19.89
N THR A 207 17.03 11.69 19.13
CA THR A 207 16.39 11.81 17.81
C THR A 207 14.87 11.88 17.88
N GLY A 208 14.27 11.68 19.07
CA GLY A 208 12.83 11.53 19.23
C GLY A 208 12.25 10.28 18.57
N LYS A 209 13.10 9.36 18.14
CA LYS A 209 12.69 8.10 17.54
C LYS A 209 12.47 7.09 18.67
N MET A 210 11.21 6.74 18.88
CA MET A 210 10.79 5.64 19.76
C MET A 210 10.46 4.41 18.96
#